data_b1a81f84ea90f9c6d473f67f0eeb22f3
#
_entry.id   b1a81f84ea90f9c6d473f67f0eeb22f3
#
_cell.length_a   1.000
_cell.length_b   1.000
_cell.length_c   1.000
_cell.angle_alpha   90.00
_cell.angle_beta   90.00
_cell.angle_gamma   90.00
#
_symmetry.space_group_name_H-M   'P 1'
#
loop_
_entity.id
_entity.type
_entity.pdbx_description
1 polymer ?
#
loop_
_entity_poly.entity_id
_entity_poly.type
_entity_poly.pdbx_seq_one_letter_code
_entity_poly.pdbx_strand_id
1 'polypeptide(L)'
;MKQRKRGIRRMFAGAMAAFMVLSAVDVSGWGVMDVKAEETAVGKNPKYLSMGSTQIIDNGQLQDDGVSGNDTAIYQGTNWYYDSTKNQLVLDGASISDNITNMNGDLSIMLSGTNTMRMIQSGLHNGQIEQTLEINGSNYNGSLSCGTISTIRRKSTNSNLNIIGATLETSKIDCEGSVTIENSHVVANDTDNPDLICGDNINIVDSYVEVKATTERHEDEVIKSNQQINVSGSQIVVSRALA
;
A
#
# COMPACT_ATOMS: atom_id res chain seq x y z
N MET A 1 -4.62 31.68 -15.46
CA MET A 1 -4.66 30.39 -14.80
C MET A 1 -4.00 29.22 -15.58
N LYS A 2 -3.52 29.41 -16.82
CA LYS A 2 -2.92 28.34 -17.66
C LYS A 2 -1.42 28.01 -17.36
N GLN A 3 -0.69 28.84 -16.62
CA GLN A 3 0.75 28.62 -16.42
C GLN A 3 1.13 27.69 -15.25
N ARG A 4 0.30 27.54 -14.22
CA ARG A 4 0.61 26.66 -13.08
C ARG A 4 0.54 25.17 -13.43
N LYS A 5 -0.35 24.77 -14.35
CA LYS A 5 -0.48 23.35 -14.77
C LYS A 5 0.70 22.84 -15.61
N ARG A 6 1.43 23.73 -16.30
CA ARG A 6 2.61 23.33 -17.08
C ARG A 6 3.84 23.01 -16.22
N GLY A 7 3.94 23.56 -15.02
CA GLY A 7 5.07 23.32 -14.11
C GLY A 7 5.05 21.90 -13.52
N ILE A 8 3.89 21.43 -13.11
CA ILE A 8 3.74 20.08 -12.51
C ILE A 8 4.03 18.99 -13.54
N ARG A 9 3.55 19.15 -14.79
CA ARG A 9 3.82 18.19 -15.86
C ARG A 9 5.32 18.01 -16.17
N ARG A 10 6.13 19.08 -16.02
CA ARG A 10 7.59 19.02 -16.25
C ARG A 10 8.33 18.35 -15.09
N MET A 11 7.85 18.43 -13.86
CA MET A 11 8.45 17.74 -12.72
C MET A 11 8.24 16.23 -12.80
N PHE A 12 7.05 15.77 -13.16
CA PHE A 12 6.75 14.33 -13.28
C PHE A 12 7.48 13.69 -14.49
N ALA A 13 7.54 14.37 -15.62
CA ALA A 13 8.31 13.89 -16.77
C ALA A 13 9.84 13.83 -16.48
N GLY A 14 10.36 14.74 -15.64
CA GLY A 14 11.76 14.73 -15.21
C GLY A 14 12.08 13.59 -14.23
N ALA A 15 11.18 13.25 -13.34
CA ALA A 15 11.35 12.14 -12.41
C ALA A 15 11.32 10.78 -13.12
N MET A 16 10.44 10.59 -14.10
CA MET A 16 10.42 9.37 -14.90
C MET A 16 11.69 9.19 -15.77
N ALA A 17 12.24 10.28 -16.33
CA ALA A 17 13.47 10.20 -17.13
C ALA A 17 14.71 9.86 -16.28
N ALA A 18 14.73 10.24 -15.00
CA ALA A 18 15.82 9.90 -14.08
C ALA A 18 15.83 8.41 -13.70
N PHE A 19 14.68 7.74 -13.73
CA PHE A 19 14.56 6.33 -13.37
C PHE A 19 15.13 5.37 -14.44
N MET A 20 15.16 5.77 -15.71
CA MET A 20 15.71 4.93 -16.80
C MET A 20 17.24 4.99 -16.91
N VAL A 21 17.93 5.91 -16.26
CA VAL A 21 19.40 6.11 -16.41
C VAL A 21 20.18 5.41 -15.30
N LEU A 22 19.58 5.02 -14.20
CA LEU A 22 20.28 4.39 -13.07
C LEU A 22 20.42 2.86 -13.14
N SER A 23 19.87 2.21 -14.17
CA SER A 23 19.99 0.75 -14.37
C SER A 23 21.22 0.30 -15.17
N ALA A 24 22.14 1.21 -15.53
CA ALA A 24 23.33 0.89 -16.30
C ALA A 24 24.60 1.48 -15.67
N VAL A 25 24.90 1.14 -14.43
CA VAL A 25 26.26 1.29 -13.88
C VAL A 25 26.79 -0.10 -13.57
N ASP A 26 27.56 -0.62 -14.53
CA ASP A 26 28.36 -1.80 -14.37
C ASP A 26 29.53 -1.49 -13.44
N VAL A 27 29.43 -1.89 -12.17
CA VAL A 27 30.53 -1.83 -11.20
C VAL A 27 31.04 -3.24 -10.99
N SER A 28 31.94 -3.65 -11.88
CA SER A 28 32.70 -4.88 -11.75
C SER A 28 33.65 -4.80 -10.56
N GLY A 29 33.39 -5.60 -9.54
CA GLY A 29 34.35 -5.98 -8.51
C GLY A 29 34.11 -5.45 -7.12
N TRP A 30 33.19 -6.07 -6.44
CA TRP A 30 33.09 -6.38 -4.99
C TRP A 30 31.70 -7.01 -4.80
N GLY A 31 31.66 -8.20 -4.21
CA GLY A 31 30.47 -9.05 -4.07
C GLY A 31 29.16 -8.29 -3.86
N VAL A 32 28.57 -7.87 -4.94
CA VAL A 32 27.24 -7.32 -4.97
C VAL A 32 26.31 -8.50 -4.77
N MET A 33 25.62 -8.55 -3.65
CA MET A 33 24.37 -9.29 -3.62
C MET A 33 23.56 -8.79 -4.81
N ASP A 34 23.35 -9.69 -5.74
CA ASP A 34 22.44 -9.48 -6.87
C ASP A 34 21.03 -9.33 -6.26
N VAL A 35 20.70 -8.13 -5.83
CA VAL A 35 19.32 -7.76 -5.59
C VAL A 35 18.71 -7.72 -6.98
N LYS A 36 18.37 -8.90 -7.49
CA LYS A 36 17.36 -8.98 -8.52
C LYS A 36 16.19 -8.20 -7.96
N ALA A 37 15.94 -7.02 -8.51
CA ALA A 37 14.59 -6.51 -8.56
C ALA A 37 13.83 -7.65 -9.23
N GLU A 38 13.20 -8.51 -8.45
CA GLU A 38 12.22 -9.41 -8.99
C GLU A 38 11.29 -8.52 -9.77
N GLU A 39 11.27 -8.72 -11.08
CA GLU A 39 10.18 -8.30 -11.92
C GLU A 39 8.95 -8.87 -11.21
N THR A 40 8.32 -8.03 -10.38
CA THR A 40 7.07 -8.39 -9.72
C THR A 40 6.19 -8.82 -10.85
N ALA A 41 5.86 -10.10 -10.87
CA ALA A 41 4.99 -10.68 -11.88
C ALA A 41 3.83 -9.71 -12.04
N VAL A 42 3.61 -9.21 -13.25
CA VAL A 42 2.57 -8.24 -13.56
C VAL A 42 1.28 -8.84 -13.01
N GLY A 43 0.93 -8.43 -11.80
CA GLY A 43 -0.26 -8.90 -11.11
C GLY A 43 -1.48 -8.57 -11.98
N LYS A 44 -2.55 -9.31 -11.82
CA LYS A 44 -3.77 -9.02 -12.57
C LYS A 44 -4.25 -7.63 -12.17
N ASN A 45 -4.35 -6.75 -13.14
CA ASN A 45 -4.90 -5.42 -12.93
C ASN A 45 -6.26 -5.49 -12.21
N PRO A 46 -6.56 -4.56 -11.32
CA PRO A 46 -7.86 -4.49 -10.67
C PRO A 46 -9.00 -4.56 -11.68
N LYS A 47 -10.03 -5.28 -11.34
CA LYS A 47 -11.27 -5.22 -12.10
C LYS A 47 -12.07 -3.96 -11.77
N TYR A 48 -11.95 -3.51 -10.52
CA TYR A 48 -12.55 -2.27 -10.02
C TYR A 48 -11.56 -1.56 -9.10
N LEU A 49 -11.29 -0.31 -9.38
CA LEU A 49 -10.51 0.58 -8.54
C LEU A 49 -11.24 1.91 -8.42
N SER A 50 -11.48 2.34 -7.19
CA SER A 50 -12.10 3.64 -6.93
C SER A 50 -11.43 4.36 -5.77
N MET A 51 -11.55 5.69 -5.78
CA MET A 51 -11.16 6.58 -4.70
C MET A 51 -12.38 7.44 -4.33
N GLY A 52 -13.04 7.06 -3.24
CA GLY A 52 -14.35 7.58 -2.89
C GLY A 52 -15.39 7.30 -3.97
N SER A 53 -16.02 8.35 -4.49
CA SER A 53 -16.98 8.27 -5.59
C SER A 53 -16.32 8.25 -6.98
N THR A 54 -15.02 8.50 -7.06
CA THR A 54 -14.29 8.53 -8.33
C THR A 54 -13.92 7.11 -8.75
N GLN A 55 -14.51 6.64 -9.85
CA GLN A 55 -14.17 5.36 -10.47
C GLN A 55 -12.93 5.55 -11.34
N ILE A 56 -11.85 4.83 -11.03
CA ILE A 56 -10.57 4.85 -11.76
C ILE A 56 -10.55 3.71 -12.78
N ILE A 57 -10.94 2.50 -12.33
CA ILE A 57 -11.10 1.32 -13.18
C ILE A 57 -12.52 0.79 -12.99
N ASP A 58 -13.20 0.55 -14.09
CA ASP A 58 -14.49 -0.12 -14.13
C ASP A 58 -14.44 -1.33 -15.07
N ASN A 59 -14.79 -2.49 -14.55
CA ASN A 59 -14.78 -3.76 -15.28
C ASN A 59 -13.46 -4.04 -16.04
N GLY A 60 -12.33 -3.65 -15.44
CA GLY A 60 -10.98 -3.81 -16.01
C GLY A 60 -10.58 -2.74 -17.03
N GLN A 61 -11.40 -1.72 -17.22
CA GLN A 61 -11.13 -0.60 -18.15
C GLN A 61 -10.81 0.66 -17.37
N LEU A 62 -9.69 1.30 -17.72
CA LEU A 62 -9.34 2.61 -17.20
C LEU A 62 -10.39 3.64 -17.66
N GLN A 63 -10.86 4.44 -16.73
CA GLN A 63 -11.85 5.48 -17.03
C GLN A 63 -11.15 6.75 -17.53
N ASP A 64 -11.90 7.61 -18.20
CA ASP A 64 -11.43 8.92 -18.65
C ASP A 64 -11.41 9.89 -17.46
N ASP A 65 -10.28 10.51 -17.18
CA ASP A 65 -10.14 11.52 -16.12
C ASP A 65 -10.61 12.92 -16.54
N GLY A 66 -11.09 13.05 -17.78
CA GLY A 66 -11.57 14.32 -18.35
C GLY A 66 -10.47 15.32 -18.65
N VAL A 67 -9.18 14.94 -18.58
CA VAL A 67 -8.04 15.82 -18.86
C VAL A 67 -7.57 15.63 -20.28
N SER A 68 -7.90 16.61 -21.14
CA SER A 68 -7.52 16.60 -22.56
C SER A 68 -5.99 16.48 -22.75
N GLY A 69 -5.56 15.54 -23.57
CA GLY A 69 -4.16 15.33 -23.94
C GLY A 69 -3.35 14.55 -22.90
N ASN A 70 -4.00 13.82 -22.00
CA ASN A 70 -3.34 12.86 -21.13
C ASN A 70 -2.95 11.59 -21.87
N ASP A 71 -1.96 10.89 -21.29
CA ASP A 71 -1.68 9.51 -21.66
C ASP A 71 -2.90 8.65 -21.32
N THR A 72 -3.39 7.89 -22.28
CA THR A 72 -4.55 7.01 -22.10
C THR A 72 -4.32 5.88 -21.08
N ALA A 73 -3.08 5.68 -20.61
CA ALA A 73 -2.73 4.73 -19.56
C ALA A 73 -2.74 5.34 -18.15
N ILE A 74 -2.92 6.67 -18.01
CA ILE A 74 -2.83 7.39 -16.74
C ILE A 74 -4.19 8.02 -16.39
N TYR A 75 -4.65 7.75 -15.17
CA TYR A 75 -5.75 8.47 -14.52
C TYR A 75 -5.19 9.31 -13.37
N GLN A 76 -5.49 10.60 -13.31
CA GLN A 76 -4.87 11.48 -12.31
C GLN A 76 -5.84 12.36 -11.55
N GLY A 77 -5.44 12.71 -10.32
CA GLY A 77 -6.10 13.68 -9.47
C GLY A 77 -5.10 14.66 -8.85
N THR A 78 -5.47 15.27 -7.73
CA THR A 78 -4.59 16.20 -7.02
C THR A 78 -3.60 15.43 -6.16
N ASN A 79 -2.30 15.53 -6.46
CA ASN A 79 -1.21 14.86 -5.74
C ASN A 79 -1.28 13.32 -5.78
N TRP A 80 -1.96 12.74 -6.75
CA TRP A 80 -1.98 11.32 -6.98
C TRP A 80 -2.25 10.99 -8.45
N TYR A 81 -1.81 9.82 -8.89
CA TYR A 81 -2.17 9.27 -10.20
C TYR A 81 -2.15 7.75 -10.17
N TYR A 82 -2.91 7.12 -11.05
CA TYR A 82 -2.84 5.69 -11.30
C TYR A 82 -2.26 5.44 -12.70
N ASP A 83 -1.23 4.59 -12.76
CA ASP A 83 -0.59 4.11 -13.99
C ASP A 83 -1.08 2.68 -14.26
N SER A 84 -1.94 2.53 -15.26
CA SER A 84 -2.51 1.23 -15.59
C SER A 84 -1.52 0.26 -16.22
N THR A 85 -0.42 0.76 -16.76
CA THR A 85 0.63 -0.10 -17.35
C THR A 85 1.47 -0.79 -16.28
N LYS A 86 1.58 -0.17 -15.10
CA LYS A 86 2.30 -0.70 -13.95
C LYS A 86 1.39 -1.24 -12.85
N ASN A 87 0.08 -1.07 -13.02
CA ASN A 87 -0.89 -1.35 -11.96
C ASN A 87 -0.54 -0.65 -10.64
N GLN A 88 -0.24 0.64 -10.72
CA GLN A 88 0.36 1.38 -9.63
C GLN A 88 -0.39 2.69 -9.36
N LEU A 89 -0.84 2.86 -8.13
CA LEU A 89 -1.37 4.12 -7.61
C LEU A 89 -0.26 4.86 -6.88
N VAL A 90 0.11 6.03 -7.37
CA VAL A 90 1.14 6.88 -6.75
C VAL A 90 0.46 7.99 -5.95
N LEU A 91 0.84 8.11 -4.69
CA LEU A 91 0.42 9.18 -3.78
C LEU A 91 1.63 10.06 -3.48
N ASP A 92 1.53 11.36 -3.76
CA ASP A 92 2.62 12.33 -3.58
C ASP A 92 2.15 13.52 -2.73
N GLY A 93 2.17 13.34 -1.42
CA GLY A 93 1.61 14.31 -0.47
C GLY A 93 0.09 14.44 -0.61
N ALA A 94 -0.59 13.35 -0.91
CA ALA A 94 -2.02 13.32 -1.13
C ALA A 94 -2.81 13.38 0.18
N SER A 95 -3.86 14.19 0.21
CA SER A 95 -4.84 14.23 1.30
C SER A 95 -6.20 13.82 0.76
N ILE A 96 -6.60 12.60 1.08
CA ILE A 96 -7.80 11.95 0.53
C ILE A 96 -8.78 11.74 1.69
N SER A 97 -9.92 12.43 1.66
CA SER A 97 -10.95 12.28 2.70
C SER A 97 -11.75 10.98 2.59
N ASP A 98 -11.58 10.27 1.49
CA ASP A 98 -12.35 9.07 1.13
C ASP A 98 -11.52 7.79 1.23
N ASN A 99 -12.16 6.68 0.85
CA ASN A 99 -11.55 5.36 0.82
C ASN A 99 -10.92 5.06 -0.54
N ILE A 100 -9.84 4.28 -0.54
CA ILE A 100 -9.41 3.52 -1.72
C ILE A 100 -10.10 2.15 -1.65
N THR A 101 -10.77 1.77 -2.74
CA THR A 101 -11.37 0.45 -2.88
C THR A 101 -10.80 -0.24 -4.12
N ASN A 102 -10.13 -1.37 -3.89
CA ASN A 102 -9.57 -2.24 -4.93
C ASN A 102 -10.29 -3.59 -4.92
N MET A 103 -10.80 -4.03 -6.06
CA MET A 103 -11.52 -5.29 -6.17
C MET A 103 -11.02 -6.15 -7.34
N ASN A 104 -10.81 -7.44 -7.08
CA ASN A 104 -10.49 -8.47 -8.06
C ASN A 104 -9.20 -8.21 -8.84
N GLY A 105 -8.13 -7.88 -8.16
CA GLY A 105 -6.80 -7.73 -8.75
C GLY A 105 -5.79 -7.18 -7.77
N ASP A 106 -4.53 -7.27 -8.14
CA ASP A 106 -3.44 -6.70 -7.36
C ASP A 106 -3.45 -5.17 -7.45
N LEU A 107 -2.89 -4.51 -6.47
CA LEU A 107 -2.67 -3.07 -6.48
C LEU A 107 -1.39 -2.74 -5.73
N SER A 108 -0.50 -1.99 -6.35
CA SER A 108 0.65 -1.38 -5.69
C SER A 108 0.36 0.10 -5.42
N ILE A 109 0.49 0.53 -4.16
CA ILE A 109 0.38 1.93 -3.73
C ILE A 109 1.78 2.42 -3.41
N MET A 110 2.30 3.30 -4.25
CA MET A 110 3.60 3.95 -4.03
C MET A 110 3.41 5.24 -3.26
N LEU A 111 4.18 5.39 -2.18
CA LEU A 111 4.13 6.56 -1.31
C LEU A 111 5.32 7.48 -1.56
N SER A 112 5.04 8.77 -1.76
CA SER A 112 6.02 9.87 -1.75
C SER A 112 5.48 10.97 -0.84
N GLY A 113 6.34 11.51 0.04
CA GLY A 113 5.92 12.51 1.02
C GLY A 113 4.93 11.98 2.05
N THR A 114 4.16 12.89 2.65
CA THR A 114 3.19 12.57 3.70
C THR A 114 1.79 12.49 3.11
N ASN A 115 1.18 11.33 3.22
CA ASN A 115 -0.14 11.04 2.66
C ASN A 115 -1.14 10.75 3.78
N THR A 116 -2.38 11.18 3.57
CA THR A 116 -3.49 10.89 4.47
C THR A 116 -4.70 10.37 3.72
N MET A 117 -5.40 9.39 4.29
CA MET A 117 -6.66 8.91 3.76
C MET A 117 -7.54 8.29 4.84
N ARG A 118 -8.79 8.05 4.51
CA ARG A 118 -9.73 7.49 5.46
C ARG A 118 -9.52 5.99 5.65
N MET A 119 -9.46 5.20 4.57
CA MET A 119 -9.37 3.74 4.63
C MET A 119 -8.87 3.16 3.31
N ILE A 120 -8.18 2.03 3.38
CA ILE A 120 -7.89 1.20 2.21
C ILE A 120 -8.64 -0.11 2.36
N GLN A 121 -9.39 -0.45 1.33
CA GLN A 121 -10.12 -1.71 1.24
C GLN A 121 -9.73 -2.44 -0.04
N SER A 122 -9.18 -3.63 0.11
CA SER A 122 -8.84 -4.50 -1.02
C SER A 122 -9.56 -5.82 -0.84
N GLY A 123 -10.17 -6.36 -1.89
CA GLY A 123 -10.94 -7.57 -1.71
C GLY A 123 -11.43 -8.21 -2.99
N LEU A 124 -12.01 -9.40 -2.83
CA LEU A 124 -12.55 -10.18 -3.92
C LEU A 124 -14.08 -10.06 -3.93
N HIS A 125 -14.60 -9.61 -5.06
CA HIS A 125 -16.04 -9.66 -5.33
C HIS A 125 -16.32 -10.82 -6.28
N ASN A 126 -16.76 -11.97 -5.74
CA ASN A 126 -17.12 -13.17 -6.51
C ASN A 126 -15.97 -13.85 -7.29
N GLY A 127 -14.73 -13.77 -6.81
CA GLY A 127 -13.57 -14.36 -7.48
C GLY A 127 -12.90 -15.47 -6.65
N GLN A 128 -12.20 -16.37 -7.34
CA GLN A 128 -11.34 -17.42 -6.76
C GLN A 128 -9.86 -17.11 -7.03
N ILE A 129 -9.46 -15.84 -6.96
CA ILE A 129 -8.13 -15.42 -7.35
C ILE A 129 -7.45 -14.83 -6.12
N GLU A 130 -6.27 -15.32 -5.83
CA GLU A 130 -5.35 -14.71 -4.90
C GLU A 130 -4.99 -13.29 -5.38
N GLN A 131 -4.99 -12.32 -4.47
CA GLN A 131 -4.62 -10.94 -4.77
C GLN A 131 -3.69 -10.38 -3.72
N THR A 132 -2.90 -9.39 -4.10
CA THR A 132 -1.98 -8.69 -3.23
C THR A 132 -2.22 -7.19 -3.27
N LEU A 133 -2.35 -6.60 -2.09
CA LEU A 133 -2.22 -5.16 -1.88
C LEU A 133 -0.80 -4.88 -1.40
N GLU A 134 -0.06 -4.05 -2.12
CA GLU A 134 1.25 -3.58 -1.72
C GLU A 134 1.19 -2.09 -1.35
N ILE A 135 1.81 -1.71 -0.24
CA ILE A 135 2.05 -0.32 0.18
C ILE A 135 3.55 -0.14 0.27
N ASN A 136 4.12 0.66 -0.62
CA ASN A 136 5.55 0.76 -0.82
C ASN A 136 6.03 2.21 -0.68
N GLY A 137 6.89 2.47 0.30
CA GLY A 137 7.52 3.77 0.57
C GLY A 137 9.02 3.80 0.33
N SER A 138 9.62 2.67 -0.12
CA SER A 138 11.08 2.46 -0.13
C SER A 138 11.85 3.49 -0.96
N ASN A 139 11.28 3.98 -2.05
CA ASN A 139 12.00 4.86 -2.96
C ASN A 139 12.03 6.33 -2.49
N TYR A 140 11.08 6.74 -1.63
CA TYR A 140 10.84 8.16 -1.35
C TYR A 140 10.63 8.46 0.14
N ASN A 141 10.92 7.52 1.04
CA ASN A 141 10.61 7.61 2.48
C ASN A 141 9.15 8.07 2.71
N GLY A 142 8.24 7.53 1.91
CA GLY A 142 6.84 7.92 1.95
C GLY A 142 6.14 7.47 3.22
N SER A 143 5.25 8.31 3.71
CA SER A 143 4.41 7.99 4.86
C SER A 143 2.93 8.01 4.52
N LEU A 144 2.17 7.21 5.25
CA LEU A 144 0.72 7.13 5.13
C LEU A 144 0.09 7.10 6.50
N SER A 145 -0.85 8.01 6.74
CA SER A 145 -1.77 7.94 7.87
C SER A 145 -3.17 7.61 7.35
N CYS A 146 -3.73 6.50 7.82
CA CYS A 146 -5.07 6.07 7.42
C CYS A 146 -5.80 5.41 8.60
N GLY A 147 -7.11 5.28 8.49
CA GLY A 147 -7.89 4.50 9.43
C GLY A 147 -7.59 3.01 9.30
N THR A 148 -8.47 2.24 8.73
CA THR A 148 -8.30 0.80 8.58
C THR A 148 -7.71 0.43 7.23
N ILE A 149 -6.76 -0.51 7.22
CA ILE A 149 -6.36 -1.25 6.02
C ILE A 149 -6.99 -2.63 6.13
N SER A 150 -7.88 -2.94 5.20
CA SER A 150 -8.61 -4.20 5.20
C SER A 150 -8.46 -4.94 3.88
N THR A 151 -8.10 -6.23 3.95
CA THR A 151 -8.21 -7.13 2.81
C THR A 151 -9.31 -8.13 3.07
N ILE A 152 -10.38 -8.06 2.30
CA ILE A 152 -11.61 -8.81 2.55
C ILE A 152 -11.62 -10.12 1.76
N ARG A 153 -11.89 -11.22 2.45
CA ARG A 153 -12.13 -12.55 1.87
C ARG A 153 -13.62 -12.78 1.65
N ARG A 154 -13.97 -13.21 0.46
CA ARG A 154 -15.25 -13.92 0.25
C ARG A 154 -14.98 -15.31 -0.32
N LYS A 155 -14.96 -16.32 0.56
CA LYS A 155 -14.84 -17.76 0.26
C LYS A 155 -13.57 -18.17 -0.49
N SER A 156 -12.61 -18.73 0.22
CA SER A 156 -11.50 -19.61 -0.22
C SER A 156 -10.30 -19.01 -0.98
N THR A 157 -10.05 -17.71 -0.93
CA THR A 157 -8.85 -17.13 -1.57
C THR A 157 -8.12 -16.18 -0.63
N ASN A 158 -6.79 -16.19 -0.70
CA ASN A 158 -5.94 -15.35 0.14
C ASN A 158 -5.81 -13.95 -0.47
N SER A 159 -6.13 -12.94 0.33
CA SER A 159 -5.85 -11.54 -0.02
C SER A 159 -4.69 -11.08 0.85
N ASN A 160 -3.50 -10.96 0.26
CA ASN A 160 -2.28 -10.64 0.98
C ASN A 160 -2.05 -9.13 1.09
N LEU A 161 -1.32 -8.72 2.11
CA LEU A 161 -0.88 -7.34 2.32
C LEU A 161 0.63 -7.31 2.50
N ASN A 162 1.30 -6.51 1.67
CA ASN A 162 2.73 -6.22 1.81
C ASN A 162 2.93 -4.73 2.14
N ILE A 163 3.69 -4.43 3.17
CA ILE A 163 4.10 -3.07 3.58
C ILE A 163 5.62 -3.04 3.52
N ILE A 164 6.18 -2.27 2.59
CA ILE A 164 7.60 -2.29 2.26
C ILE A 164 8.19 -0.88 2.32
N GLY A 165 9.20 -0.68 3.15
CA GLY A 165 9.97 0.57 3.25
C GLY A 165 9.12 1.80 3.59
N ALA A 166 7.96 1.63 4.23
CA ALA A 166 6.99 2.68 4.49
C ALA A 166 6.92 3.07 5.96
N THR A 167 6.59 4.34 6.22
CA THR A 167 6.10 4.78 7.53
C THR A 167 4.58 4.79 7.49
N LEU A 168 3.95 3.93 8.29
CA LEU A 168 2.51 3.75 8.31
C LEU A 168 1.95 4.03 9.70
N GLU A 169 0.95 4.90 9.78
CA GLU A 169 0.11 5.06 10.95
C GLU A 169 -1.33 4.65 10.58
N THR A 170 -1.90 3.70 11.31
CA THR A 170 -3.23 3.17 11.00
C THR A 170 -3.97 2.81 12.28
N SER A 171 -5.29 2.81 12.24
CA SER A 171 -6.08 2.27 13.35
C SER A 171 -5.95 0.75 13.41
N LYS A 172 -6.12 0.07 12.28
CA LYS A 172 -6.15 -1.38 12.21
C LYS A 172 -5.64 -1.92 10.87
N ILE A 173 -4.98 -3.06 10.92
CA ILE A 173 -4.68 -3.91 9.77
C ILE A 173 -5.49 -5.20 9.92
N ASP A 174 -6.41 -5.46 9.00
CA ASP A 174 -7.28 -6.62 8.99
C ASP A 174 -7.15 -7.36 7.66
N CYS A 175 -6.28 -8.36 7.65
CA CYS A 175 -5.93 -9.11 6.45
C CYS A 175 -6.40 -10.55 6.57
N GLU A 176 -7.11 -11.03 5.57
CA GLU A 176 -7.57 -12.42 5.52
C GLU A 176 -6.58 -13.39 4.84
N GLY A 177 -5.40 -12.91 4.48
CA GLY A 177 -4.26 -13.67 3.98
C GLY A 177 -3.02 -13.38 4.80
N SER A 178 -1.87 -13.41 4.14
CA SER A 178 -0.61 -13.09 4.78
C SER A 178 -0.37 -11.59 4.87
N VAL A 179 0.18 -11.14 6.00
CA VAL A 179 0.70 -9.78 6.20
C VAL A 179 2.22 -9.86 6.20
N THR A 180 2.86 -9.11 5.34
CA THR A 180 4.32 -8.91 5.35
C THR A 180 4.63 -7.44 5.63
N ILE A 181 5.47 -7.19 6.62
CA ILE A 181 5.97 -5.86 6.99
C ILE A 181 7.48 -5.93 6.89
N GLU A 182 8.07 -5.20 5.95
CA GLU A 182 9.49 -5.27 5.65
C GLU A 182 10.11 -3.87 5.57
N ASN A 183 11.26 -3.68 6.23
CA ASN A 183 12.00 -2.40 6.25
C ASN A 183 11.11 -1.19 6.57
N SER A 184 10.12 -1.37 7.45
CA SER A 184 9.04 -0.41 7.66
C SER A 184 8.92 0.02 9.11
N HIS A 185 8.28 1.18 9.31
CA HIS A 185 7.85 1.67 10.62
C HIS A 185 6.32 1.71 10.64
N VAL A 186 5.71 0.82 11.39
CA VAL A 186 4.25 0.68 11.48
C VAL A 186 3.75 0.98 12.88
N VAL A 187 2.80 1.89 12.99
CA VAL A 187 2.06 2.19 14.23
C VAL A 187 0.60 1.84 14.01
N ALA A 188 0.10 0.85 14.75
CA ALA A 188 -1.33 0.52 14.79
C ALA A 188 -1.92 0.98 16.11
N ASN A 189 -2.94 1.84 16.06
CA ASN A 189 -3.52 2.49 17.22
C ASN A 189 -5.04 2.59 17.09
N ASP A 190 -5.77 1.76 17.82
CA ASP A 190 -7.23 1.82 17.88
C ASP A 190 -7.69 1.76 19.35
N THR A 191 -8.64 2.62 19.67
CA THR A 191 -9.22 2.70 21.01
C THR A 191 -10.30 1.66 21.27
N ASP A 192 -10.91 1.15 20.21
CA ASP A 192 -12.14 0.36 20.30
C ASP A 192 -11.95 -1.13 19.92
N ASN A 193 -10.84 -1.45 19.23
CA ASN A 193 -10.56 -2.82 18.78
C ASN A 193 -9.34 -3.41 19.50
N PRO A 194 -9.43 -4.66 19.97
CA PRO A 194 -8.28 -5.34 20.55
C PRO A 194 -7.32 -5.89 19.50
N ASP A 195 -7.85 -6.41 18.40
CA ASP A 195 -7.07 -7.05 17.32
C ASP A 195 -6.60 -5.99 16.33
N LEU A 196 -5.39 -5.45 16.50
CA LEU A 196 -4.90 -4.32 15.70
C LEU A 196 -4.16 -4.73 14.43
N ILE A 197 -3.49 -5.89 14.45
CA ILE A 197 -2.87 -6.50 13.27
C ILE A 197 -3.31 -7.95 13.19
N CYS A 198 -4.11 -8.27 12.19
CA CYS A 198 -4.64 -9.61 11.97
C CYS A 198 -4.24 -10.15 10.60
N GLY A 199 -3.95 -11.44 10.52
CA GLY A 199 -3.62 -12.14 9.28
C GLY A 199 -3.55 -13.65 9.46
N ASP A 200 -3.54 -14.41 8.36
CA ASP A 200 -3.29 -15.85 8.41
C ASP A 200 -1.84 -16.13 8.82
N ASN A 201 -0.89 -15.55 8.09
CA ASN A 201 0.53 -15.52 8.47
C ASN A 201 0.98 -14.07 8.62
N ILE A 202 1.78 -13.78 9.63
CA ILE A 202 2.34 -12.44 9.84
C ILE A 202 3.86 -12.56 9.81
N ASN A 203 4.51 -11.87 8.86
CA ASN A 203 5.95 -11.80 8.71
C ASN A 203 6.42 -10.37 8.95
N ILE A 204 7.30 -10.16 9.91
CA ILE A 204 7.86 -8.84 10.26
C ILE A 204 9.37 -8.94 10.14
N VAL A 205 9.95 -8.24 9.18
CA VAL A 205 11.36 -8.32 8.83
C VAL A 205 11.98 -6.92 8.84
N ASP A 206 13.10 -6.75 9.54
CA ASP A 206 13.89 -5.52 9.60
C ASP A 206 13.04 -4.26 9.85
N SER A 207 12.04 -4.37 10.73
CA SER A 207 10.99 -3.37 10.91
C SER A 207 10.81 -2.97 12.38
N TYR A 208 10.21 -1.79 12.58
CA TYR A 208 9.69 -1.35 13.86
C TYR A 208 8.16 -1.37 13.82
N VAL A 209 7.54 -2.10 14.72
CA VAL A 209 6.08 -2.20 14.81
C VAL A 209 5.63 -1.81 16.21
N GLU A 210 4.85 -0.75 16.33
CA GLU A 210 4.25 -0.31 17.58
C GLU A 210 2.73 -0.55 17.53
N VAL A 211 2.21 -1.21 18.56
CA VAL A 211 0.78 -1.51 18.69
C VAL A 211 0.27 -0.90 19.97
N LYS A 212 -0.68 0.03 19.86
CA LYS A 212 -1.27 0.78 20.98
C LYS A 212 -2.73 0.39 21.16
N ALA A 213 -3.01 -0.47 22.14
CA ALA A 213 -4.36 -0.86 22.49
C ALA A 213 -4.83 -0.11 23.75
N THR A 214 -6.04 0.41 23.72
CA THR A 214 -6.62 1.15 24.86
C THR A 214 -7.69 0.37 25.61
N THR A 215 -8.06 -0.83 25.13
CA THR A 215 -9.08 -1.66 25.75
C THR A 215 -8.53 -2.45 26.94
N GLU A 216 -9.29 -2.48 28.04
CA GLU A 216 -8.98 -3.24 29.27
C GLU A 216 -9.13 -4.75 29.15
N ARG A 217 -9.49 -5.29 27.99
CA ARG A 217 -9.70 -6.73 27.82
C ARG A 217 -8.35 -7.44 27.82
N HIS A 218 -8.03 -8.07 28.95
CA HIS A 218 -6.77 -8.75 29.21
C HIS A 218 -6.51 -9.99 28.34
N GLU A 219 -7.50 -10.51 27.65
CA GLU A 219 -7.45 -11.78 26.91
C GLU A 219 -7.29 -11.56 25.38
N ASP A 220 -7.35 -10.32 24.90
CA ASP A 220 -7.34 -10.03 23.46
C ASP A 220 -5.90 -9.92 22.94
N GLU A 221 -5.64 -10.55 21.81
CA GLU A 221 -4.37 -10.51 21.10
C GLU A 221 -4.28 -9.24 20.26
N VAL A 222 -3.28 -8.38 20.47
CA VAL A 222 -3.11 -7.14 19.68
C VAL A 222 -2.50 -7.41 18.30
N ILE A 223 -1.73 -8.49 18.17
CA ILE A 223 -1.24 -9.06 16.91
C ILE A 223 -1.72 -10.50 16.87
N LYS A 224 -2.59 -10.81 15.92
CA LYS A 224 -3.28 -12.09 15.83
C LYS A 224 -3.03 -12.78 14.50
N SER A 225 -2.53 -13.98 14.57
CA SER A 225 -2.35 -14.84 13.40
C SER A 225 -3.15 -16.12 13.56
N ASN A 226 -3.81 -16.56 12.48
CA ASN A 226 -4.47 -17.84 12.44
C ASN A 226 -3.51 -19.02 12.26
N GLN A 227 -2.28 -18.78 11.81
CA GLN A 227 -1.28 -19.81 11.53
C GLN A 227 0.06 -19.51 12.21
N GLN A 228 0.81 -18.48 11.75
CA GLN A 228 2.16 -18.25 12.20
C GLN A 228 2.52 -16.76 12.27
N ILE A 229 3.32 -16.39 13.27
CA ILE A 229 4.00 -15.09 13.37
C ILE A 229 5.50 -15.32 13.29
N ASN A 230 6.14 -14.76 12.28
CA ASN A 230 7.59 -14.78 12.09
C ASN A 230 8.14 -13.36 12.29
N VAL A 231 9.17 -13.23 13.12
CA VAL A 231 9.83 -11.94 13.40
C VAL A 231 11.33 -12.12 13.22
N SER A 232 11.93 -11.28 12.38
CA SER A 232 13.36 -11.29 12.12
C SER A 232 13.90 -9.86 12.02
N GLY A 233 15.03 -9.57 12.66
CA GLY A 233 15.67 -8.25 12.61
C GLY A 233 14.83 -7.07 13.14
N SER A 234 13.71 -7.34 13.79
CA SER A 234 12.66 -6.36 14.05
C SER A 234 12.46 -6.08 15.53
N GLN A 235 11.85 -4.92 15.83
CA GLN A 235 11.39 -4.56 17.16
C GLN A 235 9.86 -4.44 17.16
N ILE A 236 9.21 -5.13 18.11
CA ILE A 236 7.78 -5.02 18.35
C ILE A 236 7.56 -4.41 19.72
N VAL A 237 6.81 -3.32 19.78
CA VAL A 237 6.42 -2.64 21.01
C VAL A 237 4.90 -2.72 21.15
N VAL A 238 4.45 -3.31 22.25
CA VAL A 238 3.02 -3.38 22.59
C VAL A 238 2.81 -2.50 23.81
N SER A 239 1.98 -1.47 23.67
CA SER A 239 1.55 -0.61 24.76
C SER A 239 0.04 -0.73 24.96
N ARG A 240 -0.37 -0.86 26.23
CA ARG A 240 -1.78 -0.81 26.62
C ARG A 240 -1.96 0.38 27.55
N ALA A 241 -2.89 1.27 27.24
CA ALA A 241 -3.29 2.30 28.18
C ALA A 241 -4.08 1.61 29.32
N LEU A 242 -3.57 1.76 30.55
CA LEU A 242 -4.35 1.43 31.75
C LEU A 242 -5.33 2.59 31.95
N ALA A 243 -6.62 2.30 31.96
CA ALA A 243 -7.64 3.28 32.33
C ALA A 243 -7.62 3.58 33.84
#